data_7d1dd7798e964f4a0dd3c5c4fbba9a9b
#
_entry.id   7d1dd7798e964f4a0dd3c5c4fbba9a9b
#
_cell.length_a   1.000
_cell.length_b   1.000
_cell.length_c   1.000
_cell.angle_alpha   90.00
_cell.angle_beta   90.00
_cell.angle_gamma   90.00
#
_symmetry.space_group_name_H-M   'P 1'
#
loop_
_entity.id
_entity.type
_entity.pdbx_description
1 polymer ?
#
loop_
_entity_poly.entity_id
_entity_poly.type
_entity_poly.pdbx_seq_one_letter_code
_entity_poly.pdbx_strand_id
1 'polypeptide(L)'
;VGSLVCVLFLGESAIALVALYRLCEELFYFSVSFPIARWYSRENGGQRLSFRNLRFDPILKVVLSALLLGIALNLLHVPRPEFCGRLASGFMILATVLFLFAIGLSLRLSRLARYTRQSLAVCAIKFIGVPLLITGIAKAVGYGAIDNGLPLKVVAVLSSMPVAMTALVPPSLFSLDLDLANACWIFSSLALVAVLPALLLVLPRL
;
A
#
# COMPACT_ATOMS: atom_id res chain seq x y z
N VAL A 1 0.66 0.28 9.78
CA VAL A 1 -0.15 -0.73 10.50
C VAL A 1 0.30 -2.13 10.14
N GLY A 2 0.32 -2.56 8.88
CA GLY A 2 0.64 -3.93 8.47
C GLY A 2 1.99 -4.45 8.96
N SER A 3 3.05 -3.64 8.86
CA SER A 3 4.38 -4.02 9.34
C SER A 3 4.38 -4.27 10.86
N LEU A 4 3.69 -3.43 11.62
CA LEU A 4 3.58 -3.56 13.07
C LEU A 4 2.80 -4.84 13.43
N VAL A 5 1.71 -5.13 12.72
CA VAL A 5 0.93 -6.36 12.92
C VAL A 5 1.77 -7.60 12.61
N CYS A 6 2.57 -7.58 11.53
CA CYS A 6 3.48 -8.68 11.22
C CYS A 6 4.51 -8.92 12.33
N VAL A 7 5.13 -7.87 12.85
CA VAL A 7 6.12 -8.00 13.93
C VAL A 7 5.48 -8.52 15.21
N LEU A 8 4.28 -8.04 15.54
CA LEU A 8 3.55 -8.50 16.74
C LEU A 8 3.13 -9.98 16.66
N PHE A 9 2.75 -10.47 15.47
CA PHE A 9 2.23 -11.83 15.31
C PHE A 9 3.30 -12.85 14.95
N LEU A 10 4.34 -12.44 14.20
CA LEU A 10 5.34 -13.35 13.63
C LEU A 10 6.77 -13.09 14.15
N GLY A 11 6.95 -12.05 14.99
CA GLY A 11 8.24 -11.70 15.56
C GLY A 11 9.16 -10.93 14.63
N GLU A 12 10.39 -10.70 15.09
CA GLU A 12 11.40 -9.91 14.38
C GLU A 12 11.89 -10.55 13.07
N SER A 13 11.83 -11.88 12.96
CA SER A 13 12.20 -12.61 11.75
C SER A 13 11.38 -12.20 10.52
N ALA A 14 10.15 -11.69 10.73
CA ALA A 14 9.30 -11.21 9.65
C ALA A 14 9.75 -9.86 9.05
N ILE A 15 10.62 -9.09 9.71
CA ILE A 15 10.95 -7.71 9.31
C ILE A 15 11.54 -7.65 7.89
N ALA A 16 12.48 -8.53 7.58
CA ALA A 16 13.12 -8.58 6.26
C ALA A 16 12.09 -8.90 5.14
N LEU A 17 11.19 -9.86 5.40
CA LEU A 17 10.14 -10.24 4.46
C LEU A 17 9.10 -9.13 4.27
N VAL A 18 8.76 -8.42 5.34
CA VAL A 18 7.89 -7.24 5.30
C VAL A 18 8.51 -6.14 4.45
N ALA A 19 9.81 -5.90 4.60
CA ALA A 19 10.52 -4.90 3.79
C ALA A 19 10.51 -5.26 2.30
N LEU A 20 10.75 -6.54 1.97
CA LEU A 20 10.71 -7.04 0.60
C LEU A 20 9.29 -6.91 -0.01
N TYR A 21 8.26 -7.30 0.75
CA TYR A 21 6.87 -7.16 0.31
C TYR A 21 6.52 -5.70 0.04
N ARG A 22 6.93 -4.78 0.92
CA ARG A 22 6.72 -3.34 0.75
C ARG A 22 7.40 -2.79 -0.49
N LEU A 23 8.61 -3.24 -0.78
CA LEU A 23 9.31 -2.85 -2.00
C LEU A 23 8.50 -3.23 -3.26
N CYS A 24 8.00 -4.47 -3.30
CA CYS A 24 7.16 -4.95 -4.41
C CYS A 24 5.82 -4.17 -4.49
N GLU A 25 5.21 -3.86 -3.34
CA GLU A 25 3.97 -3.08 -3.25
C GLU A 25 4.16 -1.67 -3.82
N GLU A 26 5.25 -0.98 -3.44
CA GLU A 26 5.58 0.36 -3.95
C GLU A 26 5.88 0.36 -5.45
N LEU A 27 6.64 -0.63 -5.92
CA LEU A 27 6.90 -0.80 -7.36
C LEU A 27 5.59 -0.96 -8.15
N PHE A 28 4.70 -1.83 -7.68
CA PHE A 28 3.40 -2.06 -8.31
C PHE A 28 2.52 -0.80 -8.25
N TYR A 29 2.51 -0.11 -7.11
CA TYR A 29 1.74 1.11 -6.92
C TYR A 29 2.12 2.19 -7.93
N PHE A 30 3.40 2.50 -8.07
CA PHE A 30 3.86 3.53 -8.99
C PHE A 30 3.86 3.09 -10.46
N SER A 31 4.07 1.80 -10.75
CA SER A 31 4.13 1.30 -12.12
C SER A 31 2.75 1.00 -12.73
N VAL A 32 1.76 0.65 -11.92
CA VAL A 32 0.44 0.20 -12.40
C VAL A 32 -0.68 1.09 -11.87
N SER A 33 -0.79 1.25 -10.55
CA SER A 33 -1.94 1.94 -9.96
C SER A 33 -1.95 3.44 -10.27
N PHE A 34 -0.79 4.09 -10.22
CA PHE A 34 -0.64 5.51 -10.50
C PHE A 34 -0.98 5.87 -11.97
N PRO A 35 -0.46 5.14 -12.99
CA PRO A 35 -0.87 5.32 -14.37
C PRO A 35 -2.36 5.10 -14.64
N ILE A 36 -2.95 4.07 -14.00
CA ILE A 36 -4.39 3.80 -14.12
C ILE A 36 -5.20 4.98 -13.56
N ALA A 37 -4.85 5.49 -12.37
CA ALA A 37 -5.52 6.64 -11.78
C ALA A 37 -5.44 7.87 -12.67
N ARG A 38 -4.28 8.13 -13.28
CA ARG A 38 -4.10 9.20 -14.26
C ARG A 38 -4.97 9.01 -15.50
N TRP A 39 -5.15 7.78 -15.95
CA TRP A 39 -6.03 7.50 -17.08
C TRP A 39 -7.47 7.92 -16.83
N TYR A 40 -7.96 7.66 -15.62
CA TYR A 40 -9.31 8.05 -15.22
C TYR A 40 -9.42 9.53 -14.84
N SER A 41 -8.33 10.31 -14.89
CA SER A 41 -8.33 11.75 -14.60
C SER A 41 -9.26 12.51 -15.54
N ARG A 42 -10.09 13.38 -14.97
CA ARG A 42 -10.99 14.28 -15.72
C ARG A 42 -10.24 15.28 -16.59
N GLU A 43 -9.01 15.62 -16.25
CA GLU A 43 -8.17 16.58 -17.00
C GLU A 43 -7.77 16.07 -18.39
N ASN A 44 -7.73 14.73 -18.57
CA ASN A 44 -7.35 14.14 -19.84
C ASN A 44 -8.50 14.02 -20.86
N GLY A 45 -9.74 14.49 -20.54
CA GLY A 45 -10.85 14.61 -21.50
C GLY A 45 -11.15 13.35 -22.33
N GLY A 46 -10.85 12.15 -21.82
CA GLY A 46 -11.05 10.89 -22.56
C GLY A 46 -9.98 10.63 -23.64
N GLN A 47 -8.88 11.39 -23.67
CA GLN A 47 -7.79 11.09 -24.58
C GLN A 47 -7.19 9.72 -24.27
N ARG A 48 -7.12 8.87 -25.32
CA ARG A 48 -6.55 7.53 -25.24
C ARG A 48 -5.16 7.59 -24.63
N LEU A 49 -4.88 6.72 -23.66
CA LEU A 49 -3.54 6.50 -23.15
C LEU A 49 -2.56 6.29 -24.31
N SER A 50 -1.72 7.26 -24.52
CA SER A 50 -0.47 7.01 -25.20
C SER A 50 0.55 6.61 -24.13
N PHE A 51 1.09 5.41 -24.20
CA PHE A 51 2.22 4.97 -23.36
C PHE A 51 3.38 5.99 -23.38
N ARG A 52 3.43 6.81 -24.41
CA ARG A 52 4.38 7.91 -24.57
C ARG A 52 4.15 9.04 -23.56
N ASN A 53 2.91 9.31 -23.16
CA ASN A 53 2.57 10.35 -22.17
C ASN A 53 2.77 9.87 -20.72
N LEU A 54 2.71 8.55 -20.47
CA LEU A 54 3.05 7.95 -19.18
C LEU A 54 4.52 8.13 -18.79
N ARG A 55 5.39 8.19 -19.80
CA ARG A 55 6.85 8.29 -19.64
C ARG A 55 7.33 9.62 -19.06
N PHE A 56 6.46 10.63 -18.96
CA PHE A 56 6.86 12.01 -18.66
C PHE A 56 6.30 12.57 -17.34
N ASP A 57 5.65 11.72 -16.50
CA ASP A 57 5.23 12.21 -15.19
C ASP A 57 6.45 12.50 -14.31
N PRO A 58 6.67 13.77 -13.90
CA PRO A 58 7.82 14.13 -13.09
C PRO A 58 7.86 13.40 -11.74
N ILE A 59 6.70 13.14 -11.15
CA ILE A 59 6.59 12.41 -9.86
C ILE A 59 7.07 10.97 -10.04
N LEU A 60 6.57 10.29 -11.07
CA LEU A 60 6.97 8.91 -11.37
C LEU A 60 8.47 8.80 -11.64
N LYS A 61 9.03 9.75 -12.39
CA LYS A 61 10.48 9.79 -12.67
C LYS A 61 11.31 9.94 -11.39
N VAL A 62 10.94 10.86 -10.52
CA VAL A 62 11.66 11.10 -9.25
C VAL A 62 11.62 9.85 -8.38
N VAL A 63 10.45 9.23 -8.22
CA VAL A 63 10.31 8.03 -7.39
C VAL A 63 11.08 6.85 -7.96
N LEU A 64 10.95 6.57 -9.26
CA LEU A 64 11.67 5.46 -9.91
C LEU A 64 13.18 5.71 -9.93
N SER A 65 13.65 6.93 -10.19
CA SER A 65 15.08 7.24 -10.16
C SER A 65 15.67 7.10 -8.76
N ALA A 66 14.95 7.54 -7.72
CA ALA A 66 15.38 7.38 -6.33
C ALA A 66 15.45 5.89 -5.93
N LEU A 67 14.48 5.08 -6.36
CA LEU A 67 14.45 3.66 -6.11
C LEU A 67 15.63 2.94 -6.81
N LEU A 68 15.84 3.22 -8.10
CA LEU A 68 16.95 2.66 -8.87
C LEU A 68 18.30 3.04 -8.27
N LEU A 69 18.46 4.31 -7.87
CA LEU A 69 19.66 4.79 -7.19
C LEU A 69 19.88 4.05 -5.86
N GLY A 70 18.83 3.87 -5.06
CA GLY A 70 18.90 3.13 -3.80
C GLY A 70 19.31 1.67 -4.01
N ILE A 71 18.75 1.00 -5.01
CA ILE A 71 19.15 -0.38 -5.38
C ILE A 71 20.62 -0.41 -5.85
N ALA A 72 21.02 0.51 -6.71
CA ALA A 72 22.39 0.58 -7.21
C ALA A 72 23.40 0.79 -6.08
N LEU A 73 23.16 1.71 -5.16
CA LEU A 73 24.01 1.96 -4.00
C LEU A 73 24.09 0.73 -3.08
N ASN A 74 22.98 0.01 -2.91
CA ASN A 74 22.95 -1.22 -2.12
C ASN A 74 23.78 -2.32 -2.77
N LEU A 75 23.66 -2.52 -4.09
CA LEU A 75 24.45 -3.50 -4.86
C LEU A 75 25.97 -3.17 -4.87
N LEU A 76 26.30 -1.88 -4.87
CA LEU A 76 27.69 -1.41 -4.77
C LEU A 76 28.22 -1.47 -3.34
N HIS A 77 27.45 -1.97 -2.37
CA HIS A 77 27.84 -2.07 -0.95
C HIS A 77 28.28 -0.73 -0.35
N VAL A 78 27.76 0.40 -0.86
CA VAL A 78 28.08 1.72 -0.32
C VAL A 78 27.47 1.85 1.07
N PRO A 79 28.26 2.08 2.13
CA PRO A 79 27.75 2.19 3.48
C PRO A 79 26.82 3.40 3.59
N ARG A 80 25.65 3.20 4.20
CA ARG A 80 24.68 4.26 4.42
C ARG A 80 25.19 5.21 5.50
N PRO A 81 25.41 6.51 5.21
CA PRO A 81 25.79 7.47 6.22
C PRO A 81 24.70 7.59 7.31
N GLU A 82 25.09 7.63 8.58
CA GLU A 82 24.13 7.76 9.71
C GLU A 82 23.23 8.99 9.60
N PHE A 83 23.78 10.08 9.07
CA PHE A 83 23.04 11.31 8.79
C PHE A 83 21.82 11.07 7.89
N CYS A 84 21.97 10.28 6.83
CA CYS A 84 20.85 9.95 5.92
C CYS A 84 19.73 9.20 6.64
N GLY A 85 20.07 8.36 7.64
CA GLY A 85 19.09 7.66 8.46
C GLY A 85 18.27 8.61 9.32
N ARG A 86 18.93 9.51 10.02
CA ARG A 86 18.28 10.52 10.88
C ARG A 86 17.42 11.49 10.07
N LEU A 87 17.94 11.94 8.93
CA LEU A 87 17.20 12.84 8.04
C LEU A 87 15.94 12.16 7.49
N ALA A 88 16.05 10.92 6.99
CA ALA A 88 14.92 10.15 6.50
C ALA A 88 13.84 9.93 7.58
N SER A 89 14.25 9.62 8.83
CA SER A 89 13.31 9.45 9.93
C SER A 89 12.59 10.76 10.27
N GLY A 90 13.29 11.89 10.29
CA GLY A 90 12.69 13.20 10.51
C GLY A 90 11.69 13.58 9.42
N PHE A 91 12.05 13.41 8.15
CA PHE A 91 11.14 13.66 7.03
C PHE A 91 9.94 12.72 7.03
N MET A 92 10.10 11.46 7.42
CA MET A 92 9.00 10.50 7.50
C MET A 92 7.96 10.93 8.54
N ILE A 93 8.39 11.38 9.71
CA ILE A 93 7.49 11.89 10.76
C ILE A 93 6.76 13.14 10.26
N LEU A 94 7.49 14.11 9.72
CA LEU A 94 6.92 15.35 9.20
C LEU A 94 5.91 15.07 8.08
N ALA A 95 6.27 14.24 7.11
CA ALA A 95 5.39 13.85 6.00
C ALA A 95 4.13 13.16 6.52
N THR A 96 4.24 12.28 7.53
CA THR A 96 3.09 11.60 8.12
C THR A 96 2.13 12.60 8.78
N VAL A 97 2.66 13.55 9.56
CA VAL A 97 1.85 14.58 10.22
C VAL A 97 1.13 15.46 9.18
N LEU A 98 1.87 15.96 8.18
CA LEU A 98 1.30 16.79 7.12
C LEU A 98 0.24 16.03 6.31
N PHE A 99 0.47 14.76 6.05
CA PHE A 99 -0.45 13.92 5.31
C PHE A 99 -1.74 13.65 6.10
N LEU A 100 -1.63 13.34 7.40
CA LEU A 100 -2.80 13.20 8.28
C LEU A 100 -3.60 14.49 8.38
N PHE A 101 -2.91 15.62 8.48
CA PHE A 101 -3.55 16.94 8.52
C PHE A 101 -4.30 17.23 7.21
N ALA A 102 -3.68 16.98 6.06
CA ALA A 102 -4.30 17.15 4.75
C ALA A 102 -5.54 16.26 4.57
N ILE A 103 -5.48 14.99 5.02
CA ILE A 103 -6.64 14.09 5.03
C ILE A 103 -7.72 14.66 5.93
N GLY A 104 -7.38 15.09 7.16
CA GLY A 104 -8.34 15.66 8.10
C GLY A 104 -9.09 16.85 7.51
N LEU A 105 -8.39 17.76 6.81
CA LEU A 105 -8.99 18.89 6.12
C LEU A 105 -9.90 18.50 4.95
N SER A 106 -9.57 17.43 4.24
CA SER A 106 -10.33 16.94 3.09
C SER A 106 -11.51 16.05 3.47
N LEU A 107 -11.57 15.60 4.74
CA LEU A 107 -12.54 14.62 5.21
C LEU A 107 -13.93 15.26 5.39
N ARG A 108 -14.91 14.79 4.60
CA ARG A 108 -16.32 15.20 4.70
C ARG A 108 -17.17 14.05 5.22
N LEU A 109 -17.26 13.94 6.55
CA LEU A 109 -18.00 12.86 7.22
C LEU A 109 -19.46 12.76 6.76
N SER A 110 -20.09 13.89 6.47
CA SER A 110 -21.49 13.94 5.97
C SER A 110 -21.70 13.22 4.64
N ARG A 111 -20.65 13.01 3.85
CA ARG A 111 -20.73 12.35 2.55
C ARG A 111 -20.43 10.86 2.60
N LEU A 112 -19.91 10.34 3.72
CA LEU A 112 -19.54 8.92 3.86
C LEU A 112 -20.72 7.99 3.61
N ALA A 113 -21.93 8.36 4.11
CA ALA A 113 -23.15 7.57 3.94
C ALA A 113 -23.50 7.32 2.47
N ARG A 114 -23.19 8.27 1.59
CA ARG A 114 -23.44 8.15 0.14
C ARG A 114 -22.64 7.02 -0.51
N TYR A 115 -21.46 6.73 0.00
CA TYR A 115 -20.51 5.78 -0.59
C TYR A 115 -20.45 4.45 0.17
N THR A 116 -21.37 4.19 1.11
CA THR A 116 -21.36 2.97 1.95
C THR A 116 -21.35 1.70 1.11
N ARG A 117 -22.20 1.61 0.07
CA ARG A 117 -22.28 0.42 -0.78
C ARG A 117 -20.99 0.15 -1.53
N GLN A 118 -20.38 1.17 -2.11
CA GLN A 118 -19.12 1.08 -2.84
C GLN A 118 -17.98 0.72 -1.88
N SER A 119 -17.93 1.35 -0.71
CA SER A 119 -16.92 1.08 0.32
C SER A 119 -17.02 -0.34 0.86
N LEU A 120 -18.23 -0.87 1.08
CA LEU A 120 -18.43 -2.26 1.48
C LEU A 120 -17.98 -3.25 0.40
N ALA A 121 -18.25 -2.96 -0.88
CA ALA A 121 -17.76 -3.78 -1.99
C ALA A 121 -16.21 -3.79 -2.03
N VAL A 122 -15.57 -2.62 -1.86
CA VAL A 122 -14.11 -2.51 -1.77
C VAL A 122 -13.57 -3.29 -0.56
N CYS A 123 -14.23 -3.19 0.60
CA CYS A 123 -13.86 -3.98 1.79
C CYS A 123 -13.96 -5.49 1.54
N ALA A 124 -15.03 -5.97 0.91
CA ALA A 124 -15.19 -7.38 0.59
C ALA A 124 -14.08 -7.88 -0.35
N ILE A 125 -13.79 -7.13 -1.41
CA ILE A 125 -12.67 -7.45 -2.32
C ILE A 125 -11.34 -7.43 -1.57
N LYS A 126 -11.09 -6.41 -0.76
CA LYS A 126 -9.81 -6.20 -0.06
C LYS A 126 -9.55 -7.20 1.05
N PHE A 127 -10.57 -7.60 1.83
CA PHE A 127 -10.39 -8.48 2.97
C PHE A 127 -10.66 -9.96 2.67
N ILE A 128 -11.33 -10.26 1.57
CA ILE A 128 -11.62 -11.65 1.17
C ILE A 128 -10.91 -11.96 -0.14
N GLY A 129 -11.19 -11.22 -1.21
CA GLY A 129 -10.68 -11.50 -2.55
C GLY A 129 -9.15 -11.41 -2.64
N VAL A 130 -8.58 -10.30 -2.19
CA VAL A 130 -7.13 -10.04 -2.27
C VAL A 130 -6.34 -11.03 -1.41
N PRO A 131 -6.66 -11.29 -0.13
CA PRO A 131 -5.93 -12.26 0.68
C PRO A 131 -6.01 -13.68 0.14
N LEU A 132 -7.19 -14.13 -0.30
CA LEU A 132 -7.36 -15.46 -0.89
C LEU A 132 -6.51 -15.62 -2.16
N LEU A 133 -6.55 -14.64 -3.05
CA LEU A 133 -5.82 -14.66 -4.31
C LEU A 133 -4.30 -14.64 -4.06
N ILE A 134 -3.81 -13.66 -3.29
CA ILE A 134 -2.38 -13.44 -3.09
C ILE A 134 -1.76 -14.55 -2.24
N THR A 135 -2.44 -14.98 -1.16
CA THR A 135 -1.99 -16.12 -0.34
C THR A 135 -2.06 -17.43 -1.13
N GLY A 136 -3.08 -17.60 -1.98
CA GLY A 136 -3.18 -18.75 -2.87
C GLY A 136 -2.03 -18.83 -3.88
N ILE A 137 -1.68 -17.71 -4.51
CA ILE A 137 -0.50 -17.62 -5.40
C ILE A 137 0.78 -17.90 -4.62
N ALA A 138 0.97 -17.29 -3.45
CA ALA A 138 2.16 -17.50 -2.62
C ALA A 138 2.32 -18.97 -2.20
N LYS A 139 1.21 -19.65 -1.88
CA LYS A 139 1.20 -21.09 -1.58
C LYS A 139 1.56 -21.92 -2.81
N ALA A 140 1.02 -21.59 -3.97
CA ALA A 140 1.31 -22.28 -5.24
C ALA A 140 2.79 -22.14 -5.66
N VAL A 141 3.42 -21.01 -5.33
CA VAL A 141 4.87 -20.75 -5.57
C VAL A 141 5.75 -21.49 -4.55
N GLY A 142 5.17 -22.09 -3.50
CA GLY A 142 5.91 -22.88 -2.51
C GLY A 142 6.32 -22.13 -1.25
N TYR A 143 5.81 -20.93 -0.99
CA TYR A 143 6.15 -20.13 0.20
C TYR A 143 5.75 -20.81 1.52
N GLY A 144 4.83 -21.78 1.50
CA GLY A 144 4.47 -22.57 2.65
C GLY A 144 5.55 -23.56 3.12
N ALA A 145 6.49 -23.96 2.22
CA ALA A 145 7.57 -24.90 2.53
C ALA A 145 8.85 -24.20 3.06
N ILE A 146 8.91 -22.87 2.96
CA ILE A 146 10.09 -22.07 3.34
C ILE A 146 9.91 -21.59 4.78
N ASP A 147 10.90 -21.81 5.62
CA ASP A 147 11.00 -21.27 6.99
C ASP A 147 9.70 -21.45 7.82
N ASN A 148 9.20 -22.68 7.91
CA ASN A 148 7.96 -23.04 8.59
C ASN A 148 6.73 -22.21 8.14
N GLY A 149 6.69 -21.81 6.85
CA GLY A 149 5.62 -21.03 6.28
C GLY A 149 5.66 -19.53 6.63
N LEU A 150 6.76 -19.04 7.20
CA LEU A 150 6.87 -17.63 7.60
C LEU A 150 6.59 -16.66 6.42
N PRO A 151 7.15 -16.85 5.20
CA PRO A 151 6.83 -15.98 4.07
C PRO A 151 5.35 -15.99 3.71
N LEU A 152 4.70 -17.16 3.75
CA LEU A 152 3.27 -17.30 3.47
C LEU A 152 2.42 -16.54 4.49
N LYS A 153 2.76 -16.63 5.78
CA LYS A 153 2.09 -15.92 6.86
C LYS A 153 2.25 -14.41 6.75
N VAL A 154 3.46 -13.93 6.40
CA VAL A 154 3.70 -12.51 6.14
C VAL A 154 2.83 -11.99 4.99
N VAL A 155 2.77 -12.72 3.88
CA VAL A 155 1.93 -12.38 2.72
C VAL A 155 0.45 -12.36 3.11
N ALA A 156 -0.04 -13.35 3.87
CA ALA A 156 -1.42 -13.42 4.33
C ALA A 156 -1.79 -12.22 5.20
N VAL A 157 -0.92 -11.85 6.15
CA VAL A 157 -1.13 -10.68 7.01
C VAL A 157 -1.14 -9.40 6.19
N LEU A 158 -0.11 -9.14 5.37
CA LEU A 158 0.02 -7.88 4.64
C LEU A 158 -1.07 -7.69 3.58
N SER A 159 -1.46 -8.77 2.89
CA SER A 159 -2.56 -8.71 1.91
C SER A 159 -3.92 -8.43 2.57
N SER A 160 -4.10 -8.79 3.83
CA SER A 160 -5.31 -8.56 4.62
C SER A 160 -5.34 -7.20 5.33
N MET A 161 -4.37 -6.31 5.09
CA MET A 161 -4.37 -4.97 5.69
C MET A 161 -5.38 -4.04 4.98
N PRO A 162 -5.91 -3.01 5.67
CA PRO A 162 -6.86 -2.06 5.10
C PRO A 162 -6.25 -1.26 3.96
N VAL A 163 -7.09 -0.51 3.26
CA VAL A 163 -6.64 0.44 2.23
C VAL A 163 -5.63 1.40 2.84
N ALA A 164 -4.47 1.53 2.22
CA ALA A 164 -3.41 2.42 2.69
C ALA A 164 -3.79 3.89 2.50
N MET A 165 -3.32 4.78 3.40
CA MET A 165 -3.50 6.23 3.25
C MET A 165 -2.92 6.74 1.92
N THR A 166 -1.83 6.15 1.44
CA THR A 166 -1.21 6.49 0.15
C THR A 166 -2.18 6.31 -1.03
N ALA A 167 -3.22 5.47 -0.90
CA ALA A 167 -4.26 5.34 -1.91
C ALA A 167 -5.10 6.62 -2.11
N LEU A 168 -5.04 7.60 -1.19
CA LEU A 168 -5.69 8.90 -1.31
C LEU A 168 -4.89 9.90 -2.18
N VAL A 169 -3.60 9.60 -2.43
CA VAL A 169 -2.72 10.48 -3.20
C VAL A 169 -3.17 10.61 -4.67
N PRO A 170 -3.40 9.53 -5.43
CA PRO A 170 -3.83 9.66 -6.81
C PRO A 170 -5.17 10.41 -6.98
N PRO A 171 -6.22 10.15 -6.18
CA PRO A 171 -7.45 10.92 -6.25
C PRO A 171 -7.26 12.41 -6.02
N SER A 172 -6.39 12.82 -5.11
CA SER A 172 -6.11 14.22 -4.83
C SER A 172 -5.32 14.89 -5.95
N LEU A 173 -4.37 14.17 -6.57
CA LEU A 173 -3.52 14.71 -7.64
C LEU A 173 -4.22 14.74 -9.01
N PHE A 174 -5.09 13.78 -9.28
CA PHE A 174 -5.71 13.60 -10.60
C PHE A 174 -7.19 14.02 -10.63
N SER A 175 -7.64 14.82 -9.66
CA SER A 175 -9.02 15.33 -9.58
C SER A 175 -10.09 14.22 -9.67
N LEU A 176 -9.81 13.05 -9.08
CA LEU A 176 -10.75 11.94 -8.97
C LEU A 176 -11.70 12.14 -7.76
N ASP A 177 -12.59 11.19 -7.52
CA ASP A 177 -13.54 11.26 -6.39
C ASP A 177 -12.83 10.98 -5.05
N LEU A 178 -12.37 12.05 -4.41
CA LEU A 178 -11.69 12.00 -3.11
C LEU A 178 -12.64 11.61 -1.97
N ASP A 179 -13.93 11.94 -2.07
CA ASP A 179 -14.93 11.56 -1.05
C ASP A 179 -15.13 10.03 -1.04
N LEU A 180 -15.15 9.39 -2.22
CA LEU A 180 -15.20 7.93 -2.34
C LEU A 180 -13.92 7.29 -1.76
N ALA A 181 -12.74 7.82 -2.11
CA ALA A 181 -11.47 7.28 -1.62
C ALA A 181 -11.37 7.38 -0.09
N ASN A 182 -11.75 8.52 0.50
CA ASN A 182 -11.82 8.71 1.94
C ASN A 182 -12.79 7.72 2.61
N ALA A 183 -13.98 7.53 2.01
CA ALA A 183 -14.96 6.57 2.52
C ALA A 183 -14.38 5.15 2.53
N CYS A 184 -13.77 4.68 1.42
CA CYS A 184 -13.14 3.36 1.35
C CYS A 184 -12.03 3.19 2.40
N TRP A 185 -11.20 4.21 2.61
CA TRP A 185 -10.15 4.18 3.62
C TRP A 185 -10.73 4.06 5.05
N ILE A 186 -11.74 4.85 5.40
CA ILE A 186 -12.37 4.80 6.73
C ILE A 186 -13.06 3.47 6.97
N PHE A 187 -13.91 3.03 6.03
CA PHE A 187 -14.62 1.76 6.18
C PHE A 187 -13.66 0.58 6.31
N SER A 188 -12.60 0.53 5.51
CA SER A 188 -11.60 -0.54 5.61
C SER A 188 -10.79 -0.45 6.91
N SER A 189 -10.48 0.75 7.41
CA SER A 189 -9.79 0.93 8.68
C SER A 189 -10.66 0.50 9.87
N LEU A 190 -11.96 0.77 9.85
CA LEU A 190 -12.90 0.28 10.84
C LEU A 190 -13.07 -1.25 10.77
N ALA A 191 -13.17 -1.81 9.56
CA ALA A 191 -13.29 -3.25 9.37
C ALA A 191 -12.07 -4.02 9.88
N LEU A 192 -10.89 -3.39 9.97
CA LEU A 192 -9.68 -4.00 10.52
C LEU A 192 -9.87 -4.52 11.94
N VAL A 193 -10.71 -3.86 12.76
CA VAL A 193 -11.02 -4.30 14.14
C VAL A 193 -11.60 -5.72 14.16
N ALA A 194 -12.39 -6.09 13.14
CA ALA A 194 -12.93 -7.44 13.00
C ALA A 194 -11.96 -8.39 12.28
N VAL A 195 -11.16 -7.88 11.35
CA VAL A 195 -10.22 -8.68 10.55
C VAL A 195 -9.04 -9.16 11.39
N LEU A 196 -8.51 -8.35 12.32
CA LEU A 196 -7.37 -8.75 13.16
C LEU A 196 -7.63 -10.01 13.99
N PRO A 197 -8.75 -10.16 14.74
CA PRO A 197 -9.05 -11.40 15.42
C PRO A 197 -9.23 -12.59 14.46
N ALA A 198 -9.84 -12.37 13.29
CA ALA A 198 -9.99 -13.42 12.29
C ALA A 198 -8.64 -13.92 11.76
N LEU A 199 -7.70 -13.02 11.54
CA LEU A 199 -6.32 -13.36 11.14
C LEU A 199 -5.62 -14.21 12.21
N LEU A 200 -5.77 -13.89 13.49
CA LEU A 200 -5.19 -14.70 14.57
C LEU A 200 -5.69 -16.15 14.57
N LEU A 201 -6.93 -16.39 14.14
CA LEU A 201 -7.51 -17.73 14.05
C LEU A 201 -7.05 -18.48 12.78
N VAL A 202 -6.71 -17.78 11.73
CA VAL A 202 -6.31 -18.37 10.44
C VAL A 202 -4.80 -18.62 10.36
N LEU A 203 -3.97 -17.74 10.91
CA LEU A 203 -2.50 -17.83 10.85
C LEU A 203 -1.91 -19.16 11.35
N PRO A 204 -2.41 -19.81 12.43
CA PRO A 204 -1.89 -21.09 12.87
C PRO A 204 -2.18 -22.24 11.90
N ARG A 205 -3.13 -22.05 10.97
CA ARG A 205 -3.54 -23.06 9.99
C ARG A 205 -2.83 -22.96 8.64
N LEU A 206 -2.07 -21.89 8.45
CA LEU A 206 -1.20 -21.63 7.29
C LEU A 206 0.21 -22.16 7.54
#